data_962a27b2365bcbe024828f76912a12bc
#
_entry.id   962a27b2365bcbe024828f76912a12bc
#
_cell.length_a   1.000
_cell.length_b   1.000
_cell.length_c   1.000
_cell.angle_alpha   90.00
_cell.angle_beta   90.00
_cell.angle_gamma   90.00
#
_symmetry.space_group_name_H-M   'P 1'
#
loop_
_entity.id
_entity.type
_entity.pdbx_description
1 polymer ?
#
loop_
_entity_poly.entity_id
_entity_poly.type
_entity_poly.pdbx_seq_one_letter_code
_entity_poly.pdbx_strand_id
1 'polypeptide(L)' 'MYDKKLAAYAEKHCACVRQLDLCARYFCAGRINAEVNARLHKSILDGMSRAWKNAQAYARRHGISAEEMRSYQWH' A
#
# COMPACT_ATOMS: atom_id res chain seq x y z
N MET A 1 19.08 -6.67 -7.99
CA MET A 1 18.44 -7.93 -8.43
C MET A 1 16.95 -7.86 -8.17
N TYR A 2 16.14 -8.30 -9.11
CA TYR A 2 14.67 -8.23 -8.99
C TYR A 2 14.15 -9.37 -8.12
N ASP A 3 13.40 -9.06 -7.09
CA ASP A 3 12.78 -10.03 -6.20
C ASP A 3 11.27 -10.01 -6.41
N LYS A 4 10.71 -11.13 -6.86
CA LYS A 4 9.30 -11.24 -7.21
C LYS A 4 8.38 -11.06 -5.99
N LYS A 5 8.78 -11.54 -4.84
CA LYS A 5 7.96 -11.45 -3.63
C LYS A 5 7.92 -10.03 -3.10
N LEU A 6 9.06 -9.36 -3.13
CA LEU A 6 9.14 -7.95 -2.75
C LEU A 6 8.34 -7.08 -3.71
N ALA A 7 8.42 -7.37 -5.02
CA ALA A 7 7.63 -6.69 -6.02
C ALA A 7 6.12 -6.89 -5.79
N ALA A 8 5.71 -8.08 -5.34
CA ALA A 8 4.31 -8.36 -5.05
C ALA A 8 3.81 -7.52 -3.86
N TYR A 9 4.63 -7.35 -2.82
CA TYR A 9 4.27 -6.46 -1.71
C TYR A 9 4.14 -5.01 -2.17
N ALA A 10 5.08 -4.56 -3.00
CA ALA A 10 5.04 -3.21 -3.56
C ALA A 10 3.79 -2.99 -4.41
N GLU A 11 3.40 -3.99 -5.20
CA GLU A 11 2.19 -3.94 -6.02
C GLU A 11 0.92 -3.84 -5.18
N LYS A 12 0.85 -4.58 -4.07
CA LYS A 12 -0.27 -4.46 -3.13
C LYS A 12 -0.35 -3.06 -2.52
N HIS A 13 0.79 -2.50 -2.17
CA HIS A 13 0.85 -1.14 -1.65
C HIS A 13 0.35 -0.14 -2.69
N CYS A 14 0.79 -0.27 -3.94
CA CYS A 14 0.34 0.58 -5.04
C CYS A 14 -1.18 0.47 -5.26
N ALA A 15 -1.73 -0.74 -5.17
CA ALA A 15 -3.18 -0.94 -5.30
C ALA A 15 -3.94 -0.20 -4.20
N CYS A 16 -3.43 -0.21 -2.98
CA CYS A 16 -4.03 0.54 -1.87
C CYS A 16 -3.96 2.06 -2.12
N VAL A 17 -2.84 2.56 -2.65
CA VAL A 17 -2.70 3.98 -3.00
C VAL A 17 -3.77 4.38 -4.02
N ARG A 18 -3.98 3.54 -5.04
CA ARG A 18 -5.03 3.79 -6.05
C ARG A 18 -6.42 3.78 -5.43
N GLN A 19 -6.67 2.88 -4.47
CA GLN A 19 -7.95 2.82 -3.77
C GLN A 19 -8.20 4.07 -2.92
N LEU A 20 -7.16 4.61 -2.29
CA LEU A 20 -7.26 5.87 -1.55
C LEU A 20 -7.68 7.03 -2.46
N ASP A 21 -7.06 7.12 -3.63
CA ASP A 21 -7.40 8.15 -4.61
C ASP A 21 -8.84 8.02 -5.07
N LEU A 22 -9.28 6.79 -5.38
CA LEU A 22 -10.64 6.52 -5.81
C LEU A 22 -11.66 6.86 -4.71
N CYS A 23 -11.34 6.51 -3.46
CA CYS A 23 -12.18 6.83 -2.30
C CYS A 23 -12.35 8.34 -2.15
N ALA A 24 -11.27 9.10 -2.29
CA ALA A 24 -11.31 10.55 -2.23
C ALA A 24 -12.20 11.14 -3.33
N ARG A 25 -12.12 10.59 -4.54
CA ARG A 25 -12.95 11.02 -5.66
C ARG A 25 -14.44 10.77 -5.41
N TYR A 26 -14.79 9.61 -4.89
CA TYR A 26 -16.18 9.27 -4.57
C TYR A 26 -16.73 10.15 -3.45
N PHE A 27 -15.92 10.45 -2.45
CA PHE A 27 -16.31 11.34 -1.37
C PHE A 27 -16.56 12.77 -1.90
N CYS A 28 -15.64 13.29 -2.71
CA CYS A 28 -15.78 14.62 -3.31
C CYS A 28 -16.98 14.71 -4.25
N ALA A 29 -17.32 13.61 -4.92
CA ALA A 29 -18.48 13.53 -5.80
C ALA A 29 -19.81 13.31 -5.04
N GLY A 30 -19.77 13.19 -3.72
CA GLY A 30 -20.96 12.98 -2.90
C GLY A 30 -21.54 11.56 -2.99
N ARG A 31 -20.79 10.59 -3.50
CA ARG A 31 -21.23 9.21 -3.66
C ARG A 31 -21.14 8.38 -2.38
N ILE A 32 -20.30 8.79 -1.46
CA ILE A 32 -20.16 8.19 -0.14
C ILE A 32 -20.16 9.30 0.89
N ASN A 33 -20.67 9.00 2.10
CA ASN A 33 -20.70 9.98 3.19
C ASN A 33 -19.38 9.93 3.98
N ALA A 34 -19.22 10.86 4.93
CA ALA A 34 -18.00 10.98 5.73
C ALA A 34 -17.70 9.72 6.54
N GLU A 35 -18.74 9.07 7.08
CA GLU A 35 -18.58 7.85 7.87
C GLU A 35 -18.05 6.69 7.03
N VAL A 36 -18.63 6.47 5.85
CA VAL A 36 -18.18 5.43 4.93
C VAL A 36 -16.75 5.73 4.45
N ASN A 37 -16.49 7.00 4.11
CA ASN A 37 -15.15 7.43 3.72
C ASN A 37 -14.11 7.12 4.79
N ALA A 38 -14.41 7.43 6.06
CA ALA A 38 -13.50 7.17 7.17
C ALA A 38 -13.20 5.69 7.35
N ARG A 39 -14.22 4.82 7.24
CA ARG A 39 -14.05 3.37 7.35
C ARG A 39 -13.21 2.80 6.23
N LEU A 40 -13.47 3.23 4.99
CA LEU A 40 -12.70 2.79 3.82
C LEU A 40 -11.25 3.24 3.93
N HIS A 41 -11.04 4.48 4.34
CA HIS A 41 -9.71 5.06 4.54
C HIS A 41 -8.90 4.23 5.53
N LYS A 42 -9.49 3.93 6.69
CA LYS A 42 -8.81 3.13 7.72
C LYS A 42 -8.44 1.75 7.21
N SER A 43 -9.39 1.08 6.55
CA SER A 43 -9.16 -0.27 5.98
C SER A 43 -8.02 -0.27 4.95
N ILE A 44 -8.00 0.73 4.08
CA ILE A 44 -6.96 0.85 3.04
C ILE A 44 -5.60 1.13 3.68
N LEU A 45 -5.53 2.05 4.65
CA LEU A 45 -4.28 2.37 5.34
C LEU A 45 -3.75 1.17 6.12
N ASP A 46 -4.62 0.38 6.74
CA ASP A 46 -4.23 -0.86 7.41
C ASP A 46 -3.63 -1.86 6.42
N GLY A 47 -4.20 -1.96 5.22
CA GLY A 47 -3.68 -2.80 4.15
C GLY A 47 -2.30 -2.35 3.68
N MET A 48 -2.11 -1.05 3.49
CA MET A 48 -0.82 -0.47 3.13
C MET A 48 0.24 -0.76 4.19
N SER A 49 -0.11 -0.55 5.44
CA SER A 49 0.80 -0.79 6.57
C SER A 49 1.22 -2.24 6.64
N ARG A 50 0.29 -3.18 6.45
CA ARG A 50 0.61 -4.62 6.45
C ARG A 50 1.54 -4.99 5.30
N ALA A 51 1.28 -4.48 4.10
CA ALA A 51 2.13 -4.75 2.94
C ALA A 51 3.55 -4.25 3.20
N TRP A 52 3.70 -3.05 3.73
CA TRP A 52 5.00 -2.46 4.06
C TRP A 52 5.73 -3.25 5.12
N LYS A 53 5.05 -3.59 6.23
CA LYS A 53 5.64 -4.36 7.31
C LYS A 53 6.07 -5.76 6.86
N ASN A 54 5.25 -6.41 6.04
CA ASN A 54 5.58 -7.72 5.49
C ASN A 54 6.80 -7.63 4.57
N ALA A 55 6.89 -6.57 3.77
CA ALA A 55 8.04 -6.33 2.90
C ALA A 55 9.30 -6.11 3.71
N GLN A 56 9.22 -5.33 4.79
CA GLN A 56 10.36 -5.08 5.67
C GLN A 56 10.86 -6.36 6.33
N ALA A 57 9.94 -7.20 6.82
CA ALA A 57 10.29 -8.47 7.45
C ALA A 57 10.95 -9.42 6.45
N TYR A 58 10.39 -9.48 5.25
CA TYR A 58 10.96 -10.28 4.16
C TYR A 58 12.36 -9.79 3.79
N ALA A 59 12.54 -8.50 3.64
CA ALA A 59 13.83 -7.90 3.28
C ALA A 59 14.89 -8.23 4.32
N ARG A 60 14.54 -8.15 5.61
CA ARG A 60 15.48 -8.49 6.70
C ARG A 60 15.89 -9.95 6.65
N ARG A 61 14.95 -10.86 6.41
CA ARG A 61 15.26 -12.29 6.35
C ARG A 61 16.15 -12.67 5.18
N HIS A 62 16.09 -11.90 4.10
CA HIS A 62 16.82 -12.20 2.86
C HIS A 62 18.02 -11.27 2.63
N GLY A 63 18.37 -10.44 3.62
CA GLY A 63 19.52 -9.57 3.52
C GLY A 63 19.38 -8.46 2.48
N ILE A 64 18.15 -8.07 2.16
CA ILE A 64 17.87 -7.00 1.20
C ILE A 64 17.96 -5.65 1.93
N SER A 65 18.75 -4.73 1.39
CA SER A 65 18.92 -3.42 1.99
C SER A 65 17.68 -2.56 1.88
N ALA A 66 17.54 -1.57 2.77
CA ALA A 66 16.46 -0.60 2.71
C ALA A 66 16.49 0.20 1.40
N GLU A 67 17.68 0.46 0.89
CA GLU A 67 17.88 1.17 -0.36
C GLU A 67 17.33 0.38 -1.55
N GLU A 68 17.65 -0.91 -1.60
CA GLU A 68 17.12 -1.81 -2.62
C GLU A 68 15.62 -1.94 -2.53
N MET A 69 15.08 -2.05 -1.30
CA MET A 69 13.64 -2.13 -1.08
C MET A 69 12.93 -0.86 -1.58
N ARG A 70 13.51 0.31 -1.35
CA ARG A 70 12.94 1.57 -1.81
C ARG A 70 13.02 1.76 -3.33
N SER A 71 13.86 0.99 -4.01
CA SER A 71 13.95 1.05 -5.47
C SER A 71 12.72 0.49 -6.16
N TYR A 72 11.90 -0.28 -5.47
CA TYR A 72 10.64 -0.77 -6.00
C TYR A 72 9.59 0.33 -5.98
N GLN A 73 8.58 0.17 -6.82
CA GLN A 73 7.51 1.17 -6.91
C GLN A 73 6.44 0.91 -5.86
N TRP A 74 6.27 1.85 -4.93
CA TRP A 74 5.30 1.77 -3.83
C TRP A 74 4.09 2.68 -4.03
N HIS A 75 4.11 3.53 -5.03
CA HIS A 75 3.02 4.50 -5.30
C HIS A 75 2.36 4.30 -6.65
#